data_94ec0f691ae14e95eb4f817bd4a95d31
#
_entry.id   94ec0f691ae14e95eb4f817bd4a95d31
#
_cell.length_a   1.000
_cell.length_b   1.000
_cell.length_c   1.000
_cell.angle_alpha   90.00
_cell.angle_beta   90.00
_cell.angle_gamma   90.00
#
_symmetry.space_group_name_H-M   'P 1'
#
loop_
_entity.id
_entity.type
_entity.pdbx_description
1 polymer ?
#
loop_
_entity_poly.entity_id
_entity_poly.type
_entity_poly.pdbx_seq_one_letter_code
_entity_poly.pdbx_strand_id
1 'polypeptide(L)'
;MIQDILKNFKIKLDNENIDLNLIYFEITDDNKIYNLESCDVINFESVDEKYLKFKISTDSLLEIVQGKIHPEDLLFNEKVKISGDISILS
;
A
#
# COMPACT_ATOMS: atom_id res chain seq x y z
N MET A 1 4.18 12.72 7.34
CA MET A 1 3.73 11.68 8.28
C MET A 1 3.33 10.38 7.58
N ILE A 2 2.29 10.38 6.77
CA ILE A 2 1.96 9.17 5.97
C ILE A 2 3.09 8.81 5.01
N GLN A 3 3.69 9.80 4.38
CA GLN A 3 4.81 9.56 3.46
C GLN A 3 5.99 8.87 4.15
N ASP A 4 6.27 9.23 5.40
CA ASP A 4 7.35 8.58 6.15
C ASP A 4 7.02 7.13 6.47
N ILE A 5 5.78 6.84 6.79
CA ILE A 5 5.30 5.48 7.05
C ILE A 5 5.43 4.65 5.78
N LEU A 6 5.03 5.19 4.64
CA LEU A 6 5.12 4.50 3.35
C LEU A 6 6.57 4.27 2.92
N LYS A 7 7.47 5.22 3.20
CA LYS A 7 8.89 5.04 2.93
C LYS A 7 9.47 3.89 3.75
N ASN A 8 9.10 3.81 5.03
CA ASN A 8 9.50 2.69 5.88
C ASN A 8 8.91 1.37 5.38
N PHE A 9 7.68 1.39 4.93
CA PHE A 9 7.05 0.23 4.32
C PHE A 9 7.86 -0.28 3.13
N LYS A 10 8.26 0.62 2.22
CA LYS A 10 9.09 0.26 1.06
C LYS A 10 10.40 -0.39 1.47
N ILE A 11 11.07 0.19 2.47
CA ILE A 11 12.37 -0.32 2.95
C ILE A 11 12.22 -1.73 3.52
N LYS A 12 11.14 -1.98 4.24
CA LYS A 12 10.90 -3.25 4.90
C LYS A 12 10.28 -4.32 3.99
N LEU A 13 9.76 -3.91 2.84
CA LEU A 13 9.10 -4.82 1.92
C LEU A 13 10.12 -5.78 1.32
N ASP A 14 9.97 -7.06 1.64
CA ASP A 14 10.95 -8.10 1.28
C ASP A 14 10.55 -8.80 -0.01
N ASN A 15 10.42 -8.03 -1.08
CA ASN A 15 10.19 -8.60 -2.41
C ASN A 15 10.58 -7.58 -3.48
N GLU A 16 11.68 -7.86 -4.17
CA GLU A 16 12.26 -6.96 -5.17
C GLU A 16 11.53 -6.98 -6.51
N ASN A 17 10.66 -7.96 -6.73
CA ASN A 17 10.01 -8.15 -8.03
C ASN A 17 8.64 -7.47 -8.14
N ILE A 18 8.23 -6.74 -7.11
CA ILE A 18 6.94 -6.05 -7.11
C ILE A 18 7.09 -4.67 -7.74
N ASP A 19 6.22 -4.35 -8.69
CA ASP A 19 6.18 -3.01 -9.29
C ASP A 19 5.40 -2.07 -8.36
N LEU A 20 6.13 -1.30 -7.57
CA LEU A 20 5.54 -0.39 -6.59
C LEU A 20 4.73 0.74 -7.22
N ASN A 21 4.96 1.06 -8.50
CA ASN A 21 4.16 2.04 -9.20
C ASN A 21 2.70 1.63 -9.37
N LEU A 22 2.41 0.33 -9.27
CA LEU A 22 1.07 -0.21 -9.40
C LEU A 22 0.36 -0.38 -8.07
N ILE A 23 1.03 -0.08 -6.95
CA ILE A 23 0.50 -0.27 -5.61
C ILE A 23 0.09 1.06 -5.00
N TYR A 24 -1.12 1.10 -4.45
CA TYR A 24 -1.69 2.29 -3.86
C TYR A 24 -2.23 2.01 -2.46
N PHE A 25 -2.20 3.02 -1.60
CA PHE A 25 -2.79 2.96 -0.27
C PHE A 25 -3.85 4.05 -0.14
N GLU A 26 -5.07 3.63 0.11
CA GLU A 26 -6.15 4.56 0.48
C GLU A 26 -6.20 4.63 1.99
N ILE A 27 -5.85 5.78 2.55
CA ILE A 27 -5.79 5.98 3.99
C ILE A 27 -7.15 6.49 4.45
N THR A 28 -7.86 5.70 5.24
CA THR A 28 -9.26 5.96 5.59
C THR A 28 -9.46 7.20 6.45
N ASP A 29 -8.56 7.44 7.39
CA ASP A 29 -8.65 8.59 8.30
C ASP A 29 -8.08 9.88 7.70
N ASP A 30 -7.40 9.79 6.56
CA ASP A 30 -6.87 10.93 5.82
C ASP A 30 -7.68 11.20 4.54
N ASN A 31 -8.46 10.24 4.13
CA ASN A 31 -9.31 10.29 2.94
C ASN A 31 -8.53 10.62 1.66
N LYS A 32 -7.32 10.11 1.55
CA LYS A 32 -6.41 10.31 0.42
C LYS A 32 -5.85 8.99 -0.06
N ILE A 33 -5.45 8.94 -1.32
CA ILE A 33 -4.82 7.78 -1.93
C ILE A 33 -3.37 8.13 -2.27
N TYR A 34 -2.45 7.27 -1.85
CA TYR A 34 -1.02 7.44 -2.04
C TYR A 34 -0.48 6.35 -2.94
N ASN A 35 0.47 6.70 -3.82
CA ASN A 35 1.24 5.74 -4.59
C ASN A 35 2.42 5.23 -3.76
N LEU A 36 2.66 3.94 -3.74
CA LEU A 36 3.72 3.37 -2.91
C LEU A 36 5.11 3.72 -3.43
N GLU A 37 5.31 3.83 -4.73
CA GLU A 37 6.62 4.19 -5.30
C GLU A 37 7.01 5.62 -4.95
N SER A 38 6.13 6.58 -5.23
CA SER A 38 6.41 8.00 -4.99
C SER A 38 6.19 8.41 -3.54
N CYS A 39 5.37 7.66 -2.81
CA CYS A 39 4.88 8.00 -1.47
C CYS A 39 4.06 9.30 -1.43
N ASP A 40 3.60 9.77 -2.57
CA ASP A 40 2.82 11.01 -2.68
C ASP A 40 1.35 10.73 -2.95
N VAL A 41 0.52 11.69 -2.59
CA VAL A 41 -0.90 11.69 -2.93
C VAL A 41 -1.06 11.72 -4.45
N ILE A 42 -1.98 10.90 -4.97
CA ILE A 42 -2.28 10.86 -6.39
C ILE A 42 -3.77 11.06 -6.63
N ASN A 43 -4.12 11.42 -7.87
CA ASN A 43 -5.49 11.38 -8.34
C ASN A 43 -5.78 10.00 -8.90
N PHE A 44 -6.58 9.21 -8.18
CA PHE A 44 -6.83 7.82 -8.54
C PHE A 44 -7.57 7.67 -9.87
N GLU A 45 -8.28 8.70 -10.32
CA GLU A 45 -8.95 8.70 -11.62
C GLU A 45 -7.99 8.60 -12.79
N SER A 46 -6.73 8.97 -12.60
CA SER A 46 -5.70 8.89 -13.64
C SER A 46 -4.91 7.59 -13.62
N VAL A 47 -5.28 6.65 -12.76
CA VAL A 47 -4.59 5.37 -12.64
C VAL A 47 -5.00 4.43 -13.77
N ASP A 48 -4.04 3.70 -14.33
CA ASP A 48 -4.26 2.71 -15.37
C ASP A 48 -5.13 1.55 -14.86
N GLU A 49 -5.60 0.70 -15.79
CA GLU A 49 -6.49 -0.42 -15.48
C GLU A 49 -5.86 -1.41 -14.51
N LYS A 50 -4.55 -1.61 -14.59
CA LYS A 50 -3.87 -2.56 -13.70
C LYS A 50 -3.32 -1.84 -12.48
N TYR A 51 -3.88 -2.16 -11.33
CA TYR A 51 -3.46 -1.60 -10.05
C TYR A 51 -3.80 -2.55 -8.90
N LEU A 52 -3.19 -2.31 -7.76
CA LEU A 52 -3.53 -2.97 -6.50
C LEU A 52 -3.66 -1.89 -5.43
N LYS A 53 -4.83 -1.77 -4.84
CA LYS A 53 -5.09 -0.75 -3.82
C LYS A 53 -5.45 -1.38 -2.49
N PHE A 54 -4.79 -0.92 -1.44
CA PHE A 54 -5.07 -1.31 -0.06
C PHE A 54 -5.76 -0.16 0.66
N LYS A 55 -6.93 -0.42 1.21
CA LYS A 55 -7.66 0.55 2.02
C LYS A 55 -7.42 0.23 3.49
N ILE A 56 -6.82 1.16 4.22
CA ILE A 56 -6.33 0.92 5.57
C ILE A 56 -6.29 2.24 6.36
N SER A 57 -6.43 2.16 7.69
CA SER A 57 -6.23 3.31 8.55
C SER A 57 -4.76 3.55 8.82
N THR A 58 -4.41 4.77 9.24
CA THR A 58 -3.03 5.11 9.63
C THR A 58 -2.53 4.19 10.74
N ASP A 59 -3.35 3.95 11.76
CA ASP A 59 -2.95 3.11 12.91
C ASP A 59 -2.65 1.67 12.47
N SER A 60 -3.50 1.11 11.61
CA SER A 60 -3.29 -0.25 11.10
C SER A 60 -2.05 -0.34 10.23
N LEU A 61 -1.80 0.69 9.42
CA LEU A 61 -0.58 0.76 8.61
C LEU A 61 0.67 0.80 9.50
N LEU A 62 0.65 1.59 10.57
CA LEU A 62 1.75 1.64 11.54
C LEU A 62 2.02 0.29 12.17
N GLU A 63 0.98 -0.44 12.57
CA GLU A 63 1.13 -1.78 13.14
C GLU A 63 1.84 -2.73 12.18
N ILE A 64 1.46 -2.69 10.92
CA ILE A 64 2.06 -3.54 9.89
C ILE A 64 3.53 -3.17 9.68
N VAL A 65 3.85 -1.88 9.64
CA VAL A 65 5.21 -1.41 9.36
C VAL A 65 6.16 -1.69 10.52
N GLN A 66 5.66 -1.85 11.74
CA GLN A 66 6.49 -2.18 12.91
C GLN A 66 7.05 -3.59 12.88
N GLY A 67 6.46 -4.49 12.12
CA GLY A 67 6.91 -5.87 12.00
C GLY A 67 7.69 -6.13 10.73
N LYS A 68 8.03 -7.41 10.49
CA LYS A 68 8.50 -7.82 9.17
C LYS A 68 7.33 -7.86 8.22
N ILE A 69 7.52 -7.25 7.05
CA ILE A 69 6.46 -7.13 6.07
C ILE A 69 6.68 -8.13 4.94
N HIS A 70 5.72 -9.05 4.78
CA HIS A 70 5.57 -9.83 3.56
C HIS A 70 4.35 -9.30 2.82
N PRO A 71 4.41 -9.14 1.49
CA PRO A 71 3.24 -8.64 0.74
C PRO A 71 1.98 -9.47 0.99
N GLU A 72 2.15 -10.76 1.20
CA GLU A 72 1.06 -11.69 1.47
C GLU A 72 0.33 -11.38 2.78
N ASP A 73 1.03 -10.81 3.76
CA ASP A 73 0.42 -10.47 5.05
C ASP A 73 -0.69 -9.44 4.89
N LEU A 74 -0.56 -8.54 3.91
CA LEU A 74 -1.60 -7.58 3.60
C LEU A 74 -2.86 -8.23 3.08
N LEU A 75 -2.72 -9.35 2.34
CA LEU A 75 -3.86 -10.05 1.75
C LEU A 75 -4.73 -10.75 2.81
N PHE A 76 -4.16 -11.12 3.94
CA PHE A 76 -4.84 -11.89 4.98
C PHE A 76 -5.17 -11.05 6.22
N ASN A 77 -4.91 -9.75 6.18
CA ASN A 77 -5.17 -8.87 7.33
C ASN A 77 -6.60 -8.35 7.26
N GLU A 78 -7.39 -8.65 8.28
CA GLU A 78 -8.81 -8.26 8.35
C GLU A 78 -9.01 -6.74 8.35
N LYS A 79 -8.00 -5.98 8.77
CA LYS A 79 -8.05 -4.51 8.83
C LYS A 79 -7.77 -3.86 7.49
N VAL A 80 -7.40 -4.64 6.48
CA VAL A 80 -7.04 -4.14 5.16
C VAL A 80 -8.07 -4.60 4.15
N LYS A 81 -8.65 -3.66 3.42
CA LYS A 81 -9.53 -3.95 2.28
C LYS A 81 -8.74 -3.83 0.99
N ILE A 82 -8.93 -4.80 0.11
CA ILE A 82 -8.14 -4.91 -1.11
C ILE A 82 -9.04 -4.74 -2.32
N SER A 83 -8.56 -3.96 -3.29
CA SER A 83 -9.21 -3.87 -4.60
C SER A 83 -8.16 -3.85 -5.69
N GLY A 84 -8.55 -4.30 -6.88
CA GLY A 84 -7.66 -4.37 -8.02
C GLY A 84 -7.10 -5.76 -8.24
N ASP A 85 -5.90 -5.83 -8.80
CA ASP A 85 -5.29 -7.08 -9.28
C ASP A 85 -4.23 -7.59 -8.30
N ILE A 86 -4.57 -8.61 -7.51
CA ILE A 86 -3.65 -9.20 -6.54
C ILE A 86 -2.46 -9.92 -7.19
N SER A 87 -2.53 -10.23 -8.48
CA SER A 87 -1.41 -10.87 -9.18
C SER A 87 -0.18 -9.97 -9.25
N ILE A 88 -0.35 -8.67 -9.01
CA ILE A 88 0.77 -7.73 -8.93
C ILE A 88 1.77 -8.13 -7.84
N LEU A 89 1.31 -8.82 -6.79
CA LEU A 89 2.16 -9.28 -5.69
C LEU A 89 2.89 -10.61 -5.98
N SER A 90 2.60 -11.27 -7.06
CA SER A 90 3.20 -12.56 -7.37
C SER A 90 4.43 -12.48 -8.27
#